data_ea6a9ba1cf88f54f3338ace003ea98f8
#
_entry.id   ea6a9ba1cf88f54f3338ace003ea98f8
#
_cell.length_a   1.000
_cell.length_b   1.000
_cell.length_c   1.000
_cell.angle_alpha   90.00
_cell.angle_beta   90.00
_cell.angle_gamma   90.00
#
_symmetry.space_group_name_H-M   'P 1'
#
loop_
_entity.id
_entity.type
_entity.pdbx_description
1 polymer ?
#
loop_
_entity_poly.entity_id
_entity_poly.type
_entity_poly.pdbx_seq_one_letter_code
_entity_poly.pdbx_strand_id
1 'polypeptide(L)'
;MESNQIGKDYWNRRMDMMYYKYVNALVKGLAFNAESIIDIGSANTSIIEDFFWIPNKYTLDINNPYKSKNIVSYEMDFFDFNPEKKSDFAICLQVLEHIEDVEKFAQKLLEISDRILISVPYNWPENADSDHIHDPIDESKLLSWFGIKPKYSMIVTEPFRYPQKGISKRIINYYSSVEEEINYKEDKSNFEKLNAVEDKRRITLHNVEDDIKQV
;
A
#
# COMPACT_ATOMS: atom_id res chain seq x y z
N MET A 1 14.49 -20.57 4.35
CA MET A 1 15.23 -19.49 5.04
C MET A 1 15.73 -18.39 4.09
N GLU A 2 16.09 -18.68 2.85
CA GLU A 2 16.59 -17.69 1.87
C GLU A 2 15.53 -16.68 1.40
N SER A 3 14.28 -17.09 1.14
CA SER A 3 13.21 -16.20 0.67
C SER A 3 12.88 -15.10 1.69
N ASN A 4 12.89 -15.40 2.98
CA ASN A 4 12.62 -14.41 4.03
C ASN A 4 13.74 -13.34 4.14
N GLN A 5 14.97 -13.68 3.83
CA GLN A 5 16.08 -12.72 3.83
C GLN A 5 15.99 -11.79 2.63
N ILE A 6 15.67 -12.32 1.45
CA ILE A 6 15.49 -11.53 0.22
C ILE A 6 14.39 -10.48 0.40
N GLY A 7 13.25 -10.84 0.99
CA GLY A 7 12.15 -9.89 1.24
C GLY A 7 12.52 -8.78 2.24
N LYS A 8 13.24 -9.11 3.32
CA LYS A 8 13.74 -8.11 4.28
C LYS A 8 14.72 -7.13 3.65
N ASP A 9 15.66 -7.63 2.84
CA ASP A 9 16.63 -6.79 2.15
C ASP A 9 15.95 -5.90 1.09
N TYR A 10 14.89 -6.39 0.45
CA TYR A 10 14.07 -5.60 -0.46
C TYR A 10 13.40 -4.43 0.26
N TRP A 11 12.72 -4.70 1.39
CA TRP A 11 12.04 -3.68 2.18
C TRP A 11 13.01 -2.65 2.74
N ASN A 12 14.08 -3.09 3.40
CA ASN A 12 15.10 -2.21 4.00
C ASN A 12 15.69 -1.20 3.00
N ARG A 13 15.80 -1.57 1.73
CA ARG A 13 16.29 -0.68 0.66
C ARG A 13 15.22 0.27 0.12
N ARG A 14 13.95 0.05 0.42
CA ARG A 14 12.81 0.76 -0.19
C ARG A 14 11.93 1.51 0.80
N MET A 15 11.97 1.19 2.08
CA MET A 15 11.10 1.80 3.10
C MET A 15 11.22 3.33 3.18
N ASP A 16 12.33 3.89 2.75
CA ASP A 16 12.56 5.34 2.70
C ASP A 16 12.11 6.03 1.41
N MET A 17 11.59 5.28 0.44
CA MET A 17 11.11 5.86 -0.80
C MET A 17 9.94 6.82 -0.55
N MET A 18 9.92 7.91 -1.31
CA MET A 18 8.92 8.97 -1.17
C MET A 18 7.50 8.44 -1.35
N TYR A 19 7.28 7.53 -2.29
CA TYR A 19 5.93 7.03 -2.51
C TYR A 19 5.35 6.28 -1.30
N TYR A 20 6.17 5.55 -0.52
CA TYR A 20 5.70 4.93 0.73
C TYR A 20 5.31 5.98 1.79
N LYS A 21 6.02 7.10 1.85
CA LYS A 21 5.66 8.21 2.76
C LYS A 21 4.30 8.82 2.37
N TYR A 22 4.05 8.96 1.05
CA TYR A 22 2.73 9.40 0.57
C TYR A 22 1.64 8.36 0.78
N VAL A 23 1.93 7.06 0.56
CA VAL A 23 0.99 5.98 0.90
C VAL A 23 0.60 6.03 2.36
N ASN A 24 1.56 6.15 3.29
CA ASN A 24 1.29 6.27 4.72
C ASN A 24 0.41 7.48 5.04
N ALA A 25 0.70 8.63 4.46
CA ALA A 25 -0.09 9.85 4.68
C ALA A 25 -1.52 9.70 4.12
N LEU A 26 -1.68 9.09 2.93
CA LEU A 26 -2.98 8.86 2.32
C LEU A 26 -3.81 7.83 3.10
N VAL A 27 -3.23 6.69 3.48
CA VAL A 27 -3.93 5.69 4.30
C VAL A 27 -4.36 6.30 5.62
N LYS A 28 -3.51 7.12 6.26
CA LYS A 28 -3.88 7.81 7.49
C LYS A 28 -5.07 8.76 7.29
N GLY A 29 -5.10 9.51 6.19
CA GLY A 29 -6.20 10.43 5.91
C GLY A 29 -7.49 9.75 5.43
N LEU A 30 -7.37 8.66 4.65
CA LEU A 30 -8.49 8.00 4.00
C LEU A 30 -9.03 6.79 4.77
N ALA A 31 -8.26 6.25 5.72
CA ALA A 31 -8.59 5.05 6.49
C ALA A 31 -8.41 5.24 8.01
N PHE A 32 -8.47 6.50 8.51
CA PHE A 32 -8.32 6.77 9.95
C PHE A 32 -9.39 6.09 10.80
N ASN A 33 -10.55 5.79 10.23
CA ASN A 33 -11.69 5.14 10.86
C ASN A 33 -11.91 3.68 10.41
N ALA A 34 -10.95 3.10 9.68
CA ALA A 34 -11.06 1.71 9.23
C ALA A 34 -10.85 0.74 10.39
N GLU A 35 -11.66 -0.32 10.43
CA GLU A 35 -11.53 -1.43 11.36
C GLU A 35 -10.70 -2.58 10.78
N SER A 36 -10.53 -2.61 9.45
CA SER A 36 -9.78 -3.63 8.75
C SER A 36 -9.03 -3.09 7.53
N ILE A 37 -7.84 -3.66 7.29
CA ILE A 37 -7.03 -3.38 6.11
C ILE A 37 -6.38 -4.65 5.58
N ILE A 38 -6.31 -4.78 4.26
CA ILE A 38 -5.60 -5.86 3.58
C ILE A 38 -4.54 -5.30 2.63
N ASP A 39 -3.35 -5.90 2.66
CA ASP A 39 -2.24 -5.63 1.73
C ASP A 39 -2.13 -6.78 0.72
N ILE A 40 -2.48 -6.50 -0.54
CA ILE A 40 -2.48 -7.46 -1.64
C ILE A 40 -1.17 -7.37 -2.42
N GLY A 41 -0.45 -8.49 -2.50
CA GLY A 41 0.90 -8.55 -3.06
C GLY A 41 1.94 -7.95 -2.11
N SER A 42 1.87 -8.32 -0.84
CA SER A 42 2.69 -7.71 0.22
C SER A 42 4.19 -7.98 0.11
N ALA A 43 4.62 -9.04 -0.61
CA ALA A 43 6.02 -9.38 -0.89
C ALA A 43 6.94 -9.29 0.34
N ASN A 44 6.44 -9.70 1.52
CA ASN A 44 7.14 -9.59 2.81
C ASN A 44 7.55 -8.16 3.21
N THR A 45 6.86 -7.13 2.72
CA THR A 45 7.04 -5.74 3.16
C THR A 45 6.23 -5.47 4.42
N SER A 46 6.81 -4.76 5.39
CA SER A 46 6.15 -4.50 6.67
C SER A 46 5.33 -3.21 6.70
N ILE A 47 5.03 -2.59 5.54
CA ILE A 47 4.31 -1.31 5.48
C ILE A 47 2.99 -1.32 6.26
N ILE A 48 2.30 -2.46 6.29
CA ILE A 48 1.02 -2.62 6.99
C ILE A 48 1.14 -2.42 8.51
N GLU A 49 2.35 -2.58 9.08
CA GLU A 49 2.60 -2.30 10.51
C GLU A 49 2.54 -0.80 10.83
N ASP A 50 2.79 0.06 9.85
CA ASP A 50 2.70 1.51 10.03
C ASP A 50 1.27 1.97 10.32
N PHE A 51 0.27 1.19 9.91
CA PHE A 51 -1.16 1.47 10.12
C PHE A 51 -1.65 0.95 11.49
N PHE A 52 -0.95 1.33 12.54
CA PHE A 52 -1.13 0.81 13.90
C PHE A 52 -2.53 1.06 14.49
N TRP A 53 -3.26 2.03 13.98
CA TRP A 53 -4.62 2.39 14.44
C TRP A 53 -5.70 1.44 13.89
N ILE A 54 -5.40 0.66 12.83
CA ILE A 54 -6.33 -0.29 12.27
C ILE A 54 -6.15 -1.63 12.99
N PRO A 55 -7.18 -2.14 13.69
CA PRO A 55 -7.02 -3.32 14.55
C PRO A 55 -6.85 -4.63 13.76
N ASN A 56 -7.61 -4.81 12.67
CA ASN A 56 -7.59 -6.06 11.91
C ASN A 56 -6.77 -5.90 10.64
N LYS A 57 -5.62 -6.57 10.59
CA LYS A 57 -4.67 -6.49 9.48
C LYS A 57 -4.51 -7.82 8.79
N TYR A 58 -4.55 -7.78 7.47
CA TYR A 58 -4.42 -8.93 6.60
C TYR A 58 -3.35 -8.69 5.55
N THR A 59 -2.59 -9.71 5.21
CA THR A 59 -1.67 -9.70 4.07
C THR A 59 -1.95 -10.87 3.17
N LEU A 60 -1.84 -10.66 1.87
CA LEU A 60 -1.94 -11.71 0.89
C LEU A 60 -0.80 -11.59 -0.13
N ASP A 61 -0.18 -12.70 -0.42
CA ASP A 61 0.82 -12.83 -1.48
C ASP A 61 0.84 -14.27 -1.97
N ILE A 62 1.15 -14.47 -3.24
CA ILE A 62 1.16 -15.80 -3.84
C ILE A 62 2.26 -16.70 -3.26
N ASN A 63 3.39 -16.11 -2.87
CA ASN A 63 4.58 -16.88 -2.42
C ASN A 63 5.17 -16.41 -1.10
N ASN A 64 5.01 -15.14 -0.75
CA ASN A 64 5.77 -14.55 0.35
C ASN A 64 5.02 -13.42 1.06
N PRO A 65 3.84 -13.70 1.66
CA PRO A 65 3.11 -12.71 2.42
C PRO A 65 3.90 -12.25 3.65
N TYR A 66 3.79 -10.97 4.00
CA TYR A 66 4.35 -10.49 5.25
C TYR A 66 3.64 -11.16 6.44
N LYS A 67 4.42 -11.68 7.38
CA LYS A 67 3.92 -12.43 8.55
C LYS A 67 4.38 -11.76 9.86
N SER A 68 3.42 -11.49 10.74
CA SER A 68 3.66 -10.93 12.08
C SER A 68 2.64 -11.50 13.07
N LYS A 69 2.91 -11.37 14.37
CA LYS A 69 2.05 -11.92 15.43
C LYS A 69 0.60 -11.42 15.38
N ASN A 70 0.41 -10.18 14.93
CA ASN A 70 -0.88 -9.50 14.95
C ASN A 70 -1.49 -9.34 13.55
N ILE A 71 -1.01 -10.09 12.57
CA ILE A 71 -1.44 -10.02 11.17
C ILE A 71 -1.84 -11.41 10.72
N VAL A 72 -3.02 -11.52 10.10
CA VAL A 72 -3.46 -12.75 9.44
C VAL A 72 -2.92 -12.73 8.02
N SER A 73 -2.12 -13.74 7.67
CA SER A 73 -1.39 -13.79 6.39
C SER A 73 -1.88 -14.95 5.54
N TYR A 74 -2.22 -14.66 4.29
CA TYR A 74 -2.67 -15.61 3.29
C TYR A 74 -1.58 -15.81 2.23
N GLU A 75 -1.07 -17.05 2.10
CA GLU A 75 -0.13 -17.45 1.05
C GLU A 75 -0.91 -18.22 -0.01
N MET A 76 -1.42 -17.50 -1.02
CA MET A 76 -2.30 -18.05 -2.04
C MET A 76 -2.44 -17.11 -3.23
N ASP A 77 -2.95 -17.63 -4.35
CA ASP A 77 -3.32 -16.80 -5.47
C ASP A 77 -4.48 -15.86 -5.09
N PHE A 78 -4.35 -14.58 -5.47
CA PHE A 78 -5.41 -13.60 -5.21
C PHE A 78 -6.72 -13.94 -5.91
N PHE A 79 -6.67 -14.60 -7.08
CA PHE A 79 -7.88 -15.02 -7.78
C PHE A 79 -8.68 -16.09 -7.01
N ASP A 80 -8.05 -16.84 -6.13
CA ASP A 80 -8.69 -17.84 -5.26
C ASP A 80 -9.18 -17.26 -3.93
N PHE A 81 -8.75 -16.03 -3.59
CA PHE A 81 -9.12 -15.37 -2.34
C PHE A 81 -10.57 -14.88 -2.38
N ASN A 82 -11.42 -15.43 -1.54
CA ASN A 82 -12.83 -15.08 -1.43
C ASN A 82 -13.18 -14.85 0.05
N PRO A 83 -12.96 -13.61 0.57
CA PRO A 83 -13.25 -13.32 1.96
C PRO A 83 -14.76 -13.30 2.23
N GLU A 84 -15.18 -13.79 3.40
CA GLU A 84 -16.59 -13.75 3.83
C GLU A 84 -17.10 -12.30 3.99
N LYS A 85 -16.22 -11.38 4.33
CA LYS A 85 -16.50 -9.96 4.51
C LYS A 85 -15.44 -9.13 3.82
N LYS A 86 -15.85 -8.05 3.15
CA LYS A 86 -14.94 -7.05 2.59
C LYS A 86 -14.08 -6.42 3.69
N SER A 87 -12.84 -6.11 3.35
CA SER A 87 -12.01 -5.23 4.18
C SER A 87 -12.46 -3.79 4.02
N ASP A 88 -12.39 -2.99 5.09
CA ASP A 88 -12.75 -1.56 5.01
C ASP A 88 -11.78 -0.77 4.15
N PHE A 89 -10.54 -1.24 4.04
CA PHE A 89 -9.52 -0.65 3.19
C PHE A 89 -8.62 -1.73 2.57
N ALA A 90 -8.18 -1.53 1.34
CA ALA A 90 -7.19 -2.37 0.69
C ALA A 90 -6.04 -1.52 0.15
N ILE A 91 -4.82 -2.02 0.25
CA ILE A 91 -3.67 -1.50 -0.50
C ILE A 91 -3.16 -2.58 -1.46
N CYS A 92 -2.70 -2.13 -2.64
CA CYS A 92 -2.05 -2.98 -3.64
C CYS A 92 -0.92 -2.18 -4.31
N LEU A 93 0.31 -2.42 -3.89
CA LEU A 93 1.42 -1.53 -4.16
C LEU A 93 2.49 -2.19 -5.04
N GLN A 94 2.66 -1.72 -6.27
CA GLN A 94 3.65 -2.23 -7.23
C GLN A 94 3.42 -3.73 -7.52
N VAL A 95 2.19 -4.07 -7.93
CA VAL A 95 1.74 -5.44 -8.21
C VAL A 95 1.14 -5.55 -9.60
N LEU A 96 0.26 -4.62 -9.98
CA LEU A 96 -0.54 -4.71 -11.21
C LEU A 96 0.32 -4.79 -12.48
N GLU A 97 1.52 -4.21 -12.45
CA GLU A 97 2.49 -4.24 -13.54
C GLU A 97 2.98 -5.66 -13.90
N HIS A 98 2.80 -6.62 -12.98
CA HIS A 98 3.26 -8.01 -13.11
C HIS A 98 2.13 -8.99 -13.46
N ILE A 99 0.86 -8.57 -13.46
CA ILE A 99 -0.30 -9.46 -13.51
C ILE A 99 -0.80 -9.64 -14.95
N GLU A 100 -0.81 -10.86 -15.49
CA GLU A 100 -1.28 -11.14 -16.84
C GLU A 100 -2.74 -10.73 -17.04
N ASP A 101 -3.67 -11.21 -16.20
CA ASP A 101 -5.10 -10.89 -16.23
C ASP A 101 -5.42 -9.65 -15.39
N VAL A 102 -4.70 -8.54 -15.62
CA VAL A 102 -4.73 -7.34 -14.77
C VAL A 102 -6.12 -6.70 -14.65
N GLU A 103 -6.94 -6.73 -15.71
CA GLU A 103 -8.30 -6.21 -15.67
C GLU A 103 -9.17 -7.00 -14.68
N LYS A 104 -9.10 -8.34 -14.71
CA LYS A 104 -9.82 -9.19 -13.74
C LYS A 104 -9.29 -8.96 -12.32
N PHE A 105 -7.98 -8.79 -12.18
CA PHE A 105 -7.37 -8.51 -10.89
C PHE A 105 -7.87 -7.18 -10.32
N ALA A 106 -7.91 -6.13 -11.14
CA ALA A 106 -8.41 -4.80 -10.76
C ALA A 106 -9.91 -4.85 -10.36
N GLN A 107 -10.73 -5.59 -11.11
CA GLN A 107 -12.15 -5.78 -10.77
C GLN A 107 -12.30 -6.53 -9.44
N LYS A 108 -11.50 -7.58 -9.21
CA LYS A 108 -11.52 -8.30 -7.95
C LYS A 108 -11.06 -7.45 -6.76
N LEU A 109 -10.12 -6.53 -6.94
CA LEU A 109 -9.79 -5.55 -5.90
C LEU A 109 -11.03 -4.73 -5.49
N LEU A 110 -11.83 -4.28 -6.47
CA LEU A 110 -13.09 -3.54 -6.20
C LEU A 110 -14.18 -4.40 -5.53
N GLU A 111 -14.09 -5.73 -5.68
CA GLU A 111 -15.01 -6.66 -5.02
C GLU A 111 -14.67 -6.89 -3.54
N ILE A 112 -13.37 -6.95 -3.20
CA ILE A 112 -12.92 -7.30 -1.84
C ILE A 112 -12.86 -6.14 -0.86
N SER A 113 -12.89 -4.90 -1.37
CA SER A 113 -12.90 -3.70 -0.54
C SER A 113 -13.60 -2.55 -1.24
N ASP A 114 -14.28 -1.71 -0.46
CA ASP A 114 -14.96 -0.52 -0.99
C ASP A 114 -14.01 0.70 -1.08
N ARG A 115 -12.85 0.65 -0.45
CA ARG A 115 -11.82 1.69 -0.46
C ARG A 115 -10.46 1.08 -0.77
N ILE A 116 -9.84 1.48 -1.88
CA ILE A 116 -8.63 0.84 -2.39
C ILE A 116 -7.60 1.90 -2.77
N LEU A 117 -6.40 1.73 -2.28
CA LEU A 117 -5.23 2.51 -2.69
C LEU A 117 -4.26 1.63 -3.46
N ILE A 118 -4.00 1.97 -4.70
CA ILE A 118 -3.01 1.27 -5.53
C ILE A 118 -1.82 2.16 -5.84
N SER A 119 -0.69 1.55 -6.13
CA SER A 119 0.42 2.24 -6.80
C SER A 119 1.05 1.35 -7.86
N VAL A 120 1.46 1.98 -8.97
CA VAL A 120 2.19 1.33 -10.07
C VAL A 120 3.30 2.25 -10.59
N PRO A 121 4.29 1.74 -11.33
CA PRO A 121 5.20 2.56 -12.13
C PRO A 121 4.43 3.49 -13.05
N TYR A 122 4.88 4.74 -13.20
CA TYR A 122 4.21 5.72 -14.06
C TYR A 122 5.07 6.11 -15.25
N ASN A 123 4.59 5.77 -16.45
CA ASN A 123 5.27 6.01 -17.72
C ASN A 123 6.74 5.51 -17.73
N TRP A 124 6.99 4.36 -17.10
CA TRP A 124 8.29 3.73 -17.24
C TRP A 124 8.46 3.22 -18.68
N PRO A 125 9.70 3.30 -19.24
CA PRO A 125 9.96 2.76 -20.56
C PRO A 125 9.68 1.25 -20.64
N GLU A 126 9.28 0.77 -21.80
CA GLU A 126 9.21 -0.68 -22.07
C GLU A 126 10.53 -1.37 -21.71
N ASN A 127 10.44 -2.53 -21.09
CA ASN A 127 11.59 -3.32 -20.62
C ASN A 127 12.50 -2.58 -19.59
N ALA A 128 11.96 -1.60 -18.86
CA ALA A 128 12.71 -0.95 -17.78
C ALA A 128 12.96 -1.91 -16.60
N ASP A 129 12.04 -2.84 -16.37
CA ASP A 129 12.16 -3.98 -15.47
C ASP A 129 11.72 -5.23 -16.24
N SER A 130 12.47 -6.34 -16.10
CA SER A 130 12.20 -7.59 -16.83
C SER A 130 10.90 -8.27 -16.42
N ASP A 131 10.43 -7.98 -15.22
CA ASP A 131 9.24 -8.60 -14.64
C ASP A 131 7.97 -7.78 -14.88
N HIS A 132 8.10 -6.57 -15.47
CA HIS A 132 6.97 -5.73 -15.87
C HIS A 132 6.47 -6.11 -17.26
N ILE A 133 5.21 -6.43 -17.36
CA ILE A 133 4.59 -6.81 -18.64
C ILE A 133 3.67 -5.74 -19.22
N HIS A 134 3.45 -4.65 -18.48
CA HIS A 134 2.50 -3.61 -18.83
C HIS A 134 3.10 -2.22 -19.06
N ASP A 135 4.40 -2.02 -18.87
CA ASP A 135 5.02 -0.70 -19.10
C ASP A 135 4.89 -0.25 -20.58
N PRO A 136 4.69 1.03 -20.85
CA PRO A 136 4.40 2.10 -19.90
C PRO A 136 2.96 2.07 -19.37
N ILE A 137 2.78 2.44 -18.10
CA ILE A 137 1.45 2.56 -17.48
C ILE A 137 1.14 4.04 -17.27
N ASP A 138 -0.04 4.47 -17.75
CA ASP A 138 -0.59 5.80 -17.60
C ASP A 138 -2.03 5.77 -17.04
N GLU A 139 -2.65 6.94 -16.90
CA GLU A 139 -4.02 7.07 -16.41
C GLU A 139 -5.05 6.39 -17.32
N SER A 140 -4.80 6.35 -18.64
CA SER A 140 -5.71 5.73 -19.60
C SER A 140 -5.70 4.21 -19.45
N LYS A 141 -4.53 3.63 -19.27
CA LYS A 141 -4.36 2.20 -19.01
C LYS A 141 -5.00 1.81 -17.67
N LEU A 142 -4.79 2.58 -16.62
CA LEU A 142 -5.45 2.36 -15.33
C LEU A 142 -6.98 2.47 -15.44
N LEU A 143 -7.49 3.44 -16.21
CA LEU A 143 -8.92 3.55 -16.45
C LEU A 143 -9.48 2.33 -17.18
N SER A 144 -8.75 1.75 -18.13
CA SER A 144 -9.19 0.52 -18.82
C SER A 144 -9.25 -0.68 -17.87
N TRP A 145 -8.30 -0.81 -16.94
CA TRP A 145 -8.26 -1.92 -15.98
C TRP A 145 -9.38 -1.84 -14.92
N PHE A 146 -9.58 -0.66 -14.34
CA PHE A 146 -10.56 -0.45 -13.27
C PHE A 146 -11.98 -0.15 -13.79
N GLY A 147 -12.14 0.32 -15.03
CA GLY A 147 -13.43 0.72 -15.58
C GLY A 147 -14.03 1.99 -14.95
N ILE A 148 -13.40 2.52 -13.90
CA ILE A 148 -13.83 3.71 -13.15
C ILE A 148 -12.65 4.65 -12.94
N LYS A 149 -12.95 5.96 -12.81
CA LYS A 149 -11.94 6.95 -12.46
C LYS A 149 -11.61 6.90 -10.96
N PRO A 150 -10.36 7.12 -10.57
CA PRO A 150 -10.01 7.26 -9.16
C PRO A 150 -10.67 8.53 -8.57
N LYS A 151 -11.04 8.48 -7.30
CA LYS A 151 -11.46 9.65 -6.51
C LYS A 151 -10.30 10.61 -6.26
N TYR A 152 -9.09 10.05 -6.17
CA TYR A 152 -7.85 10.79 -5.96
C TYR A 152 -6.71 10.15 -6.74
N SER A 153 -5.83 10.96 -7.31
CA SER A 153 -4.64 10.51 -8.05
C SER A 153 -3.46 11.41 -7.74
N MET A 154 -2.28 10.82 -7.57
CA MET A 154 -1.03 11.52 -7.30
C MET A 154 0.13 10.86 -8.04
N ILE A 155 0.97 11.66 -8.69
CA ILE A 155 2.24 11.21 -9.26
C ILE A 155 3.37 11.60 -8.32
N VAL A 156 4.12 10.60 -7.86
CA VAL A 156 5.28 10.77 -6.99
C VAL A 156 6.55 10.56 -7.80
N THR A 157 7.51 11.49 -7.68
CA THR A 157 8.84 11.34 -8.27
C THR A 157 9.84 11.00 -7.17
N GLU A 158 10.61 9.94 -7.37
CA GLU A 158 11.69 9.54 -6.47
C GLU A 158 12.99 10.28 -6.84
N PRO A 159 13.41 11.29 -6.08
CA PRO A 159 14.52 12.17 -6.49
C PRO A 159 15.87 11.48 -6.54
N PHE A 160 16.03 10.39 -5.77
CA PHE A 160 17.29 9.64 -5.66
C PHE A 160 17.29 8.31 -6.43
N ARG A 161 16.26 8.04 -7.25
CA ARG A 161 16.10 6.78 -7.98
C ARG A 161 16.10 6.99 -9.48
N TYR A 162 17.26 6.84 -10.09
CA TYR A 162 17.48 6.72 -11.55
C TYR A 162 16.62 7.65 -12.45
N PRO A 163 16.52 8.97 -12.19
CA PRO A 163 15.69 9.85 -13.00
C PRO A 163 16.11 9.85 -14.49
N GLN A 164 17.41 9.65 -14.76
CA GLN A 164 17.95 9.55 -16.10
C GLN A 164 17.49 8.29 -16.88
N LYS A 165 17.00 7.26 -16.19
CA LYS A 165 16.47 6.05 -16.82
C LYS A 165 14.94 6.10 -17.05
N GLY A 166 14.28 7.18 -16.64
CA GLY A 166 12.83 7.31 -16.74
C GLY A 166 12.02 6.48 -15.74
N ILE A 167 12.68 5.84 -14.76
CA ILE A 167 12.06 4.91 -13.80
C ILE A 167 11.87 5.50 -12.40
N SER A 168 11.76 6.83 -12.30
CA SER A 168 11.64 7.52 -11.00
C SER A 168 10.21 7.82 -10.56
N LYS A 169 9.23 7.70 -11.46
CA LYS A 169 7.85 8.09 -11.17
C LYS A 169 6.97 6.90 -10.82
N ARG A 170 6.04 7.13 -9.90
CA ARG A 170 4.95 6.20 -9.56
C ARG A 170 3.66 6.98 -9.49
N ILE A 171 2.56 6.37 -9.93
CA ILE A 171 1.22 6.91 -9.71
C ILE A 171 0.58 6.17 -8.55
N ILE A 172 -0.10 6.93 -7.68
CA ILE A 172 -0.91 6.41 -6.59
C ILE A 172 -2.34 6.82 -6.87
N ASN A 173 -3.26 5.85 -6.95
CA ASN A 173 -4.66 6.08 -7.17
C ASN A 173 -5.49 5.55 -6.00
N TYR A 174 -6.47 6.33 -5.59
CA TYR A 174 -7.50 5.93 -4.63
C TYR A 174 -8.84 5.76 -5.31
N TYR A 175 -9.42 4.59 -5.14
CA TYR A 175 -10.75 4.24 -5.61
C TYR A 175 -11.68 4.02 -4.42
N SER A 176 -12.91 4.50 -4.51
CA SER A 176 -13.93 4.28 -3.49
C SER A 176 -15.30 4.17 -4.13
N SER A 177 -16.06 3.15 -3.73
CA SER A 177 -17.46 2.94 -4.07
C SER A 177 -18.42 3.57 -3.06
N VAL A 178 -17.93 3.96 -1.89
CA VAL A 178 -18.72 4.65 -0.87
C VAL A 178 -18.73 6.15 -1.11
N GLU A 179 -19.92 6.75 -0.96
CA GLU A 179 -20.03 8.18 -0.77
C GLU A 179 -19.72 8.48 0.69
N GLU A 180 -18.56 9.08 0.94
CA GLU A 180 -18.15 9.45 2.28
C GLU A 180 -18.97 10.68 2.73
N GLU A 181 -19.94 10.49 3.61
CA GLU A 181 -20.50 11.59 4.38
C GLU A 181 -19.49 12.01 5.45
N ILE A 182 -18.75 13.08 5.17
CA ILE A 182 -17.78 13.61 6.11
C ILE A 182 -18.49 14.34 7.25
N ASN A 183 -18.54 13.75 8.42
CA ASN A 183 -18.87 14.48 9.65
C ASN A 183 -17.62 15.25 10.13
N TYR A 184 -17.41 16.42 9.54
CA TYR A 184 -16.19 17.20 9.71
C TYR A 184 -15.75 17.39 11.17
N LYS A 185 -16.68 17.57 12.11
CA LYS A 185 -16.33 17.80 13.53
C LYS A 185 -15.85 16.54 14.22
N GLU A 186 -16.52 15.44 14.01
CA GLU A 186 -16.21 14.15 14.61
C GLU A 186 -14.95 13.56 13.98
N ASP A 187 -14.87 13.55 12.66
CA ASP A 187 -13.74 13.04 11.90
C ASP A 187 -12.46 13.83 12.20
N LYS A 188 -12.54 15.16 12.27
CA LYS A 188 -11.41 16.00 12.68
C LYS A 188 -10.94 15.65 14.09
N SER A 189 -11.86 15.51 15.06
CA SER A 189 -11.51 15.14 16.43
C SER A 189 -10.82 13.78 16.51
N ASN A 190 -11.31 12.79 15.77
CA ASN A 190 -10.72 11.45 15.72
C ASN A 190 -9.34 11.45 15.06
N PHE A 191 -9.17 12.20 13.98
CA PHE A 191 -7.89 12.38 13.32
C PHE A 191 -6.85 13.09 14.21
N GLU A 192 -7.25 14.11 14.97
CA GLU A 192 -6.39 14.80 15.94
C GLU A 192 -5.95 13.87 17.08
N LYS A 193 -6.83 13.01 17.57
CA LYS A 193 -6.48 11.98 18.58
C LYS A 193 -5.46 10.98 18.02
N LEU A 194 -5.63 10.56 16.78
CA LEU A 194 -4.69 9.67 16.10
C LEU A 194 -3.30 10.30 15.99
N ASN A 195 -3.21 11.56 15.58
CA ASN A 195 -1.96 12.30 15.52
C ASN A 195 -1.25 12.36 16.88
N ALA A 196 -2.00 12.62 17.95
CA ALA A 196 -1.44 12.68 19.31
C ALA A 196 -0.88 11.31 19.79
N VAL A 197 -1.48 10.21 19.36
CA VAL A 197 -0.97 8.85 19.64
C VAL A 197 0.33 8.59 18.87
N GLU A 198 0.37 8.97 17.60
CA GLU A 198 1.56 8.81 16.75
C GLU A 198 2.75 9.61 17.30
N ASP A 199 2.53 10.85 17.72
CA ASP A 199 3.58 11.69 18.29
C ASP A 199 4.16 11.08 19.58
N LYS A 200 3.32 10.53 20.44
CA LYS A 200 3.77 9.81 21.65
C LYS A 200 4.61 8.58 21.30
N ARG A 201 4.21 7.80 20.30
CA ARG A 201 4.99 6.65 19.85
C ARG A 201 6.36 7.03 19.32
N ARG A 202 6.46 8.11 18.52
CA ARG A 202 7.74 8.61 18.00
C ARG A 202 8.69 9.02 19.10
N ILE A 203 8.19 9.75 20.12
CA ILE A 203 8.98 10.17 21.28
C ILE A 203 9.49 8.94 22.06
N THR A 204 8.65 7.95 22.27
CA THR A 204 9.04 6.73 23.00
C THR A 204 10.12 5.95 22.26
N LEU A 205 10.01 5.81 20.94
CA LEU A 205 11.01 5.11 20.11
C LEU A 205 12.36 5.86 20.13
N HIS A 206 12.35 7.17 20.08
CA HIS A 206 13.57 7.99 20.12
C HIS A 206 14.31 7.82 21.45
N ASN A 207 13.59 7.82 22.56
CA ASN A 207 14.19 7.62 23.89
C ASN A 207 14.81 6.22 24.03
N VAL A 208 14.20 5.17 23.48
CA VAL A 208 14.75 3.80 23.50
C VAL A 208 16.03 3.69 22.67
N GLU A 209 16.08 4.34 21.49
CA GLU A 209 17.30 4.35 20.66
C GLU A 209 18.46 5.11 21.32
N ASP A 210 18.19 6.17 22.08
CA ASP A 210 19.22 6.91 22.81
C ASP A 210 19.74 6.13 24.01
N ASP A 211 18.88 5.38 24.70
CA ASP A 211 19.29 4.49 25.81
C ASP A 211 20.19 3.33 25.31
N ILE A 212 19.93 2.79 24.12
CA ILE A 212 20.77 1.72 23.52
C ILE A 212 22.15 2.23 23.11
N LYS A 213 22.29 3.49 22.72
CA LYS A 213 23.60 4.08 22.32
C LYS A 213 24.48 4.44 23.51
N GLN A 214 23.98 4.39 24.75
CA GLN A 214 24.71 4.71 25.98
C GLN A 214 25.23 3.46 26.71
N VAL A 215 24.97 2.25 26.21
CA VAL A 215 25.47 0.95 26.69
C VAL A 215 26.53 0.42 25.72
#